data_a77be446a50ab718aa7e36d02248d223
#
_entry.id   a77be446a50ab718aa7e36d02248d223
#
_cell.length_a   1.000
_cell.length_b   1.000
_cell.length_c   1.000
_cell.angle_alpha   90.00
_cell.angle_beta   90.00
_cell.angle_gamma   90.00
#
_symmetry.space_group_name_H-M   'P 1'
#
loop_
_entity.id
_entity.type
_entity.pdbx_description
1 polymer ?
#
loop_
_entity_poly.entity_id
_entity_poly.type
_entity_poly.pdbx_seq_one_letter_code
_entity_poly.pdbx_strand_id
1 'polypeptide(L)'
;MSDSQNMSDEVRARLRAIPSVNELLAEWPVVKAAGETCDAVVHAAVTAELDEERAAIRAGAASRSKRELASAIEWRAHRSALPSLRPAVNATGVVIHTNLGRAPLAESAAKAVAEVARGYSTLEYSVDTCSRGSRKEHAAQLIRSLTGAEDALVVNNNAAAVLLVLATHAAGKEVIVSRGELVEIGGSFRIPDVMAASGAKLVEVGATNRTHLADYEQVITPDTAMILKVHPSNYRIEGFHEEVGSRELAALAHKHDLLFYEDQGSGALLPDDILVRGGEETTPASVSAGLDLVSCSGDKLLGAAQAGIIMGRRDLVQACGAHPLMRALRPGKLALSALEATLRIYMDGADVAHRDIPVLSMLTLPQAHLERRARKLRDRMVAGLDKAGCPCAVQVEIVEESSTPGGGSLPTVELPTTCVAVRLVDAHLTVDALKRSLVQDFDTPVVTRTSHDRILFDVRTLVGDRDIETAATTLVACVKKAIAR
;
A
#
# COMPACT_ATOMS: atom_id res chain seq x y z
N MET A 1 16.93 -40.54 -22.72
CA MET A 1 16.86 -41.88 -22.12
C MET A 1 18.17 -42.19 -21.40
N SER A 2 18.47 -41.62 -20.21
CA SER A 2 19.70 -41.96 -19.46
C SER A 2 19.71 -41.63 -17.96
N ASP A 3 18.62 -41.15 -17.35
CA ASP A 3 18.62 -40.82 -15.89
C ASP A 3 18.18 -41.99 -14.97
N SER A 4 17.74 -43.10 -15.50
CA SER A 4 17.20 -44.21 -14.71
C SER A 4 18.25 -45.25 -14.26
N GLN A 5 19.51 -45.15 -14.72
CA GLN A 5 20.51 -46.20 -14.49
C GLN A 5 21.43 -45.98 -13.28
N ASN A 6 21.38 -44.88 -12.57
CA ASN A 6 22.32 -44.59 -11.47
C ASN A 6 21.65 -44.33 -10.11
N MET A 7 20.38 -44.68 -9.93
CA MET A 7 19.74 -44.58 -8.61
C MET A 7 20.06 -45.76 -7.72
N SER A 8 20.43 -45.50 -6.44
CA SER A 8 20.66 -46.57 -5.46
C SER A 8 19.40 -47.42 -5.23
N ASP A 9 19.53 -48.68 -4.89
CA ASP A 9 18.40 -49.59 -4.61
C ASP A 9 17.55 -49.07 -3.45
N GLU A 10 18.16 -48.33 -2.51
CA GLU A 10 17.47 -47.67 -1.39
C GLU A 10 16.54 -46.54 -1.87
N VAL A 11 16.99 -45.70 -2.77
CA VAL A 11 16.16 -44.62 -3.36
C VAL A 11 14.98 -45.23 -4.15
N ARG A 12 15.22 -46.31 -4.89
CA ARG A 12 14.15 -47.02 -5.61
C ARG A 12 13.11 -47.62 -4.67
N ALA A 13 13.56 -48.21 -3.54
CA ALA A 13 12.64 -48.74 -2.52
C ALA A 13 11.76 -47.66 -1.90
N ARG A 14 12.36 -46.49 -1.54
CA ARG A 14 11.63 -45.36 -1.00
C ARG A 14 10.60 -44.78 -1.99
N LEU A 15 10.97 -44.64 -3.26
CA LEU A 15 10.03 -44.19 -4.31
C LEU A 15 8.84 -45.14 -4.52
N ARG A 16 9.06 -46.47 -4.37
CA ARG A 16 7.98 -47.45 -4.43
C ARG A 16 7.06 -47.45 -3.21
N ALA A 17 7.56 -46.99 -2.06
CA ALA A 17 6.81 -46.90 -0.82
C ALA A 17 5.92 -45.64 -0.74
N ILE A 18 5.99 -44.72 -1.70
CA ILE A 18 5.12 -43.54 -1.75
C ILE A 18 3.67 -44.02 -1.92
N PRO A 19 2.73 -43.53 -1.08
CA PRO A 19 1.32 -43.87 -1.20
C PRO A 19 0.73 -43.47 -2.56
N SER A 20 -0.19 -44.26 -3.06
CA SER A 20 -0.92 -43.92 -4.29
C SER A 20 -1.87 -42.73 -4.08
N VAL A 21 -2.26 -42.09 -5.19
CA VAL A 21 -3.25 -40.98 -5.15
C VAL A 21 -4.53 -41.40 -4.45
N ASN A 22 -5.06 -42.59 -4.75
CA ASN A 22 -6.30 -43.13 -4.17
C ASN A 22 -6.18 -43.35 -2.65
N GLU A 23 -5.02 -43.81 -2.18
CA GLU A 23 -4.79 -44.01 -0.75
C GLU A 23 -4.70 -42.69 -0.01
N LEU A 24 -4.16 -41.63 -0.60
CA LEU A 24 -4.11 -40.30 -0.02
C LEU A 24 -5.46 -39.59 -0.06
N LEU A 25 -6.24 -39.76 -1.13
CA LEU A 25 -7.59 -39.23 -1.22
C LEU A 25 -8.56 -39.83 -0.18
N ALA A 26 -8.27 -41.03 0.33
CA ALA A 26 -9.04 -41.68 1.38
C ALA A 26 -8.68 -41.23 2.81
N GLU A 27 -7.58 -40.50 2.98
CA GLU A 27 -7.17 -40.00 4.30
C GLU A 27 -8.08 -38.87 4.79
N TRP A 28 -8.43 -38.90 6.10
CA TRP A 28 -9.37 -37.91 6.68
C TRP A 28 -9.00 -36.44 6.42
N PRO A 29 -7.76 -35.99 6.59
CA PRO A 29 -7.40 -34.59 6.27
C PRO A 29 -7.72 -34.20 4.82
N VAL A 30 -7.49 -35.13 3.87
CA VAL A 30 -7.73 -34.89 2.44
C VAL A 30 -9.23 -34.92 2.13
N VAL A 31 -9.98 -35.85 2.72
CA VAL A 31 -11.45 -35.89 2.63
C VAL A 31 -12.09 -34.62 3.18
N LYS A 32 -11.59 -34.13 4.31
CA LYS A 32 -12.02 -32.85 4.90
C LYS A 32 -11.75 -31.68 3.95
N ALA A 33 -10.54 -31.60 3.40
CA ALA A 33 -10.17 -30.55 2.44
C ALA A 33 -11.07 -30.57 1.19
N ALA A 34 -11.47 -31.75 0.70
CA ALA A 34 -12.41 -31.88 -0.42
C ALA A 34 -13.81 -31.36 -0.07
N GLY A 35 -14.26 -31.52 1.17
CA GLY A 35 -15.52 -30.94 1.65
C GLY A 35 -15.48 -29.41 1.83
N GLU A 36 -14.33 -28.84 2.07
CA GLU A 36 -14.13 -27.40 2.31
C GLU A 36 -13.73 -26.63 1.02
N THR A 37 -13.27 -27.34 -0.03
CA THR A 37 -12.80 -26.73 -1.28
C THR A 37 -13.53 -27.34 -2.48
N CYS A 38 -12.81 -27.85 -3.47
CA CYS A 38 -13.35 -28.66 -4.55
C CYS A 38 -12.36 -29.76 -4.96
N ASP A 39 -12.88 -30.84 -5.55
CA ASP A 39 -12.08 -32.00 -5.97
C ASP A 39 -10.89 -31.64 -6.84
N ALA A 40 -11.03 -30.69 -7.77
CA ALA A 40 -9.95 -30.27 -8.67
C ALA A 40 -8.77 -29.67 -7.88
N VAL A 41 -9.05 -28.86 -6.84
CA VAL A 41 -8.02 -28.26 -5.97
C VAL A 41 -7.32 -29.35 -5.17
N VAL A 42 -8.06 -30.30 -4.62
CA VAL A 42 -7.50 -31.41 -3.84
C VAL A 42 -6.63 -32.31 -4.73
N HIS A 43 -7.11 -32.70 -5.91
CA HIS A 43 -6.31 -33.49 -6.85
C HIS A 43 -5.01 -32.78 -7.28
N ALA A 44 -5.07 -31.47 -7.53
CA ALA A 44 -3.88 -30.67 -7.81
C ALA A 44 -2.89 -30.65 -6.63
N ALA A 45 -3.40 -30.53 -5.40
CA ALA A 45 -2.60 -30.56 -4.18
C ALA A 45 -1.91 -31.93 -3.99
N VAL A 46 -2.65 -33.03 -4.18
CA VAL A 46 -2.10 -34.41 -4.12
C VAL A 46 -0.97 -34.58 -5.13
N THR A 47 -1.20 -34.17 -6.38
CA THR A 47 -0.19 -34.31 -7.44
C THR A 47 1.08 -33.53 -7.10
N ALA A 48 0.93 -32.27 -6.67
CA ALA A 48 2.07 -31.41 -6.32
C ALA A 48 2.87 -31.97 -5.13
N GLU A 49 2.20 -32.44 -4.06
CA GLU A 49 2.88 -33.04 -2.90
C GLU A 49 3.61 -34.33 -3.25
N LEU A 50 3.03 -35.18 -4.10
CA LEU A 50 3.68 -36.40 -4.57
C LEU A 50 4.90 -36.11 -5.45
N ASP A 51 4.86 -35.08 -6.28
CA ASP A 51 5.98 -34.68 -7.12
C ASP A 51 7.12 -34.10 -6.28
N GLU A 52 6.79 -33.26 -5.26
CA GLU A 52 7.76 -32.75 -4.28
C GLU A 52 8.39 -33.90 -3.46
N GLU A 53 7.60 -34.86 -3.00
CA GLU A 53 8.10 -36.04 -2.28
C GLU A 53 9.06 -36.86 -3.13
N ARG A 54 8.71 -37.12 -4.40
CA ARG A 54 9.58 -37.80 -5.34
C ARG A 54 10.89 -37.06 -5.57
N ALA A 55 10.84 -35.73 -5.69
CA ALA A 55 12.01 -34.89 -5.85
C ALA A 55 12.90 -34.91 -4.59
N ALA A 56 12.32 -34.82 -3.41
CA ALA A 56 13.01 -34.86 -2.12
C ALA A 56 13.73 -36.19 -1.89
N ILE A 57 13.05 -37.32 -2.18
CA ILE A 57 13.64 -38.65 -2.07
C ILE A 57 14.83 -38.82 -3.03
N ARG A 58 14.73 -38.34 -4.29
CA ARG A 58 15.84 -38.35 -5.25
C ARG A 58 17.02 -37.49 -4.79
N ALA A 59 16.77 -36.41 -4.02
CA ALA A 59 17.79 -35.59 -3.42
C ALA A 59 18.36 -36.14 -2.11
N GLY A 60 17.94 -37.36 -1.69
CA GLY A 60 18.44 -38.03 -0.48
C GLY A 60 17.67 -37.76 0.81
N ALA A 61 16.56 -37.06 0.75
CA ALA A 61 15.72 -36.81 1.93
C ALA A 61 15.04 -38.12 2.42
N ALA A 62 14.70 -38.15 3.73
CA ALA A 62 13.86 -39.20 4.28
C ALA A 62 12.43 -39.13 3.72
N SER A 63 11.77 -40.28 3.55
CA SER A 63 10.38 -40.33 3.07
C SER A 63 9.43 -39.86 4.19
N ARG A 64 8.48 -39.02 3.83
CA ARG A 64 7.38 -38.61 4.73
C ARG A 64 6.40 -39.78 4.91
N SER A 65 5.83 -39.88 6.09
CA SER A 65 4.75 -40.82 6.38
C SER A 65 3.48 -40.44 5.59
N LYS A 66 2.59 -41.39 5.40
CA LYS A 66 1.27 -41.18 4.77
C LYS A 66 0.48 -40.07 5.47
N ARG A 67 0.55 -39.98 6.82
CA ARG A 67 -0.11 -38.95 7.61
C ARG A 67 0.50 -37.57 7.38
N GLU A 68 1.82 -37.46 7.28
CA GLU A 68 2.50 -36.18 6.98
C GLU A 68 2.14 -35.70 5.58
N LEU A 69 2.13 -36.59 4.59
CA LEU A 69 1.69 -36.28 3.23
C LEU A 69 0.22 -35.81 3.21
N ALA A 70 -0.69 -36.53 3.90
CA ALA A 70 -2.09 -36.14 3.97
C ALA A 70 -2.30 -34.76 4.62
N SER A 71 -1.56 -34.45 5.68
CA SER A 71 -1.61 -33.12 6.31
C SER A 71 -1.03 -32.02 5.41
N ALA A 72 0.02 -32.31 4.65
CA ALA A 72 0.58 -31.36 3.68
C ALA A 72 -0.40 -31.09 2.52
N ILE A 73 -1.09 -32.13 2.05
CA ILE A 73 -2.13 -32.01 1.02
C ILE A 73 -3.30 -31.16 1.52
N GLU A 74 -3.83 -31.44 2.73
CA GLU A 74 -4.87 -30.61 3.36
C GLU A 74 -4.48 -29.14 3.40
N TRP A 75 -3.28 -28.85 3.89
CA TRP A 75 -2.75 -27.49 3.99
C TRP A 75 -2.60 -26.82 2.61
N ARG A 76 -2.05 -27.54 1.61
CA ARG A 76 -1.90 -27.03 0.24
C ARG A 76 -3.25 -26.76 -0.43
N ALA A 77 -4.20 -27.69 -0.28
CA ALA A 77 -5.55 -27.54 -0.81
C ALA A 77 -6.25 -26.31 -0.21
N HIS A 78 -6.21 -26.19 1.13
CA HIS A 78 -6.77 -25.04 1.83
C HIS A 78 -6.14 -23.72 1.33
N ARG A 79 -4.82 -23.65 1.27
CA ARG A 79 -4.13 -22.45 0.75
C ARG A 79 -4.48 -22.10 -0.68
N SER A 80 -4.61 -23.11 -1.54
CA SER A 80 -4.95 -22.91 -2.96
C SER A 80 -6.38 -22.40 -3.15
N ALA A 81 -7.25 -22.68 -2.19
CA ALA A 81 -8.64 -22.20 -2.17
C ALA A 81 -8.78 -20.77 -1.63
N LEU A 82 -7.78 -20.25 -0.89
CA LEU A 82 -7.82 -18.89 -0.37
C LEU A 82 -7.68 -17.86 -1.50
N PRO A 83 -8.42 -16.75 -1.43
CA PRO A 83 -8.20 -15.63 -2.34
C PRO A 83 -6.74 -15.14 -2.28
N SER A 84 -6.15 -14.82 -3.43
CA SER A 84 -4.79 -14.25 -3.49
C SER A 84 -4.75 -12.84 -2.84
N LEU A 85 -5.80 -12.05 -3.05
CA LEU A 85 -6.01 -10.75 -2.38
C LEU A 85 -6.89 -10.98 -1.14
N ARG A 86 -6.29 -10.84 0.03
CA ARG A 86 -6.93 -11.10 1.32
C ARG A 86 -6.47 -10.14 2.41
N PRO A 87 -7.24 -9.96 3.51
CA PRO A 87 -6.81 -9.14 4.64
C PRO A 87 -5.46 -9.60 5.20
N ALA A 88 -4.66 -8.63 5.66
CA ALA A 88 -3.39 -8.86 6.35
C ALA A 88 -3.29 -7.91 7.54
N VAL A 89 -2.61 -8.35 8.61
CA VAL A 89 -2.27 -7.50 9.75
C VAL A 89 -0.93 -6.83 9.49
N ASN A 90 -0.93 -5.51 9.49
CA ASN A 90 0.28 -4.71 9.38
C ASN A 90 0.86 -4.42 10.77
N ALA A 91 1.87 -5.15 11.17
CA ALA A 91 2.63 -4.94 12.40
C ALA A 91 4.05 -4.42 12.13
N THR A 92 4.26 -3.73 11.01
CA THR A 92 5.58 -3.19 10.62
C THR A 92 5.87 -1.81 11.15
N GLY A 93 4.84 -1.02 11.49
CA GLY A 93 4.96 0.40 11.83
C GLY A 93 5.03 1.34 10.63
N VAL A 94 5.01 0.81 9.39
CA VAL A 94 4.93 1.63 8.18
C VAL A 94 3.46 1.94 7.88
N VAL A 95 3.04 3.21 8.08
CA VAL A 95 1.62 3.59 8.04
C VAL A 95 1.05 3.41 6.63
N ILE A 96 1.68 4.00 5.61
CA ILE A 96 1.28 3.89 4.20
C ILE A 96 2.16 2.82 3.52
N HIS A 97 1.97 1.57 3.92
CA HIS A 97 2.80 0.47 3.43
C HIS A 97 2.40 0.08 1.99
N THR A 98 3.27 0.37 1.02
CA THR A 98 3.00 0.17 -0.42
C THR A 98 2.55 -1.25 -0.77
N ASN A 99 3.24 -2.27 -0.23
CA ASN A 99 2.95 -3.68 -0.54
C ASN A 99 1.72 -4.22 0.22
N LEU A 100 1.18 -3.46 1.19
CA LEU A 100 -0.01 -3.84 1.96
C LEU A 100 -1.25 -3.01 1.60
N GLY A 101 -1.24 -2.35 0.44
CA GLY A 101 -2.40 -1.62 -0.08
C GLY A 101 -2.48 -0.17 0.37
N ARG A 102 -1.44 0.38 0.99
CA ARG A 102 -1.33 1.76 1.47
C ARG A 102 -2.38 2.12 2.55
N ALA A 103 -3.22 3.14 2.30
CA ALA A 103 -4.18 3.64 3.28
C ALA A 103 -5.34 2.66 3.51
N PRO A 104 -5.58 2.19 4.75
CA PRO A 104 -6.84 1.55 5.10
C PRO A 104 -7.97 2.59 5.04
N LEU A 105 -9.16 2.17 4.59
CA LEU A 105 -10.34 3.03 4.55
C LEU A 105 -10.94 3.24 5.95
N ALA A 106 -11.51 4.41 6.17
CA ALA A 106 -12.39 4.65 7.29
C ALA A 106 -13.60 3.69 7.25
N GLU A 107 -14.15 3.33 8.41
CA GLU A 107 -15.27 2.39 8.52
C GLU A 107 -16.50 2.86 7.71
N SER A 108 -16.80 4.15 7.74
CA SER A 108 -17.89 4.75 6.95
C SER A 108 -17.64 4.63 5.44
N ALA A 109 -16.40 4.78 5.01
CA ALA A 109 -16.02 4.64 3.60
C ALA A 109 -16.07 3.18 3.14
N ALA A 110 -15.60 2.24 3.94
CA ALA A 110 -15.71 0.81 3.67
C ALA A 110 -17.18 0.36 3.59
N LYS A 111 -18.04 0.88 4.47
CA LYS A 111 -19.49 0.64 4.44
C LYS A 111 -20.14 1.19 3.17
N ALA A 112 -19.82 2.43 2.79
CA ALA A 112 -20.34 3.05 1.56
C ALA A 112 -19.96 2.23 0.31
N VAL A 113 -18.71 1.72 0.24
CA VAL A 113 -18.27 0.83 -0.84
C VAL A 113 -19.10 -0.44 -0.88
N ALA A 114 -19.32 -1.08 0.27
CA ALA A 114 -20.12 -2.32 0.36
C ALA A 114 -21.58 -2.09 -0.08
N GLU A 115 -22.17 -0.97 0.28
CA GLU A 115 -23.53 -0.61 -0.10
C GLU A 115 -23.65 -0.41 -1.63
N VAL A 116 -22.74 0.38 -2.21
CA VAL A 116 -22.74 0.64 -3.68
C VAL A 116 -22.38 -0.64 -4.47
N ALA A 117 -21.59 -1.55 -3.89
CA ALA A 117 -21.22 -2.79 -4.56
C ALA A 117 -22.40 -3.76 -4.73
N ARG A 118 -23.35 -3.78 -3.78
CA ARG A 118 -24.46 -4.74 -3.74
C ARG A 118 -25.53 -4.55 -4.80
N GLY A 119 -25.59 -3.38 -5.44
CA GLY A 119 -26.65 -3.08 -6.38
C GLY A 119 -26.32 -2.03 -7.43
N TYR A 120 -27.36 -1.48 -8.04
CA TYR A 120 -27.25 -0.33 -8.92
C TYR A 120 -26.94 0.93 -8.11
N SER A 121 -26.39 1.94 -8.78
CA SER A 121 -26.04 3.22 -8.16
C SER A 121 -26.27 4.37 -9.12
N THR A 122 -26.34 5.57 -8.58
CA THR A 122 -26.54 6.83 -9.32
C THR A 122 -25.28 7.32 -10.05
N LEU A 123 -24.32 6.46 -10.34
CA LEU A 123 -23.00 6.81 -10.88
C LEU A 123 -23.02 7.81 -12.04
N GLU A 124 -23.91 7.62 -13.02
CA GLU A 124 -24.13 8.53 -14.15
C GLU A 124 -25.65 8.83 -14.32
N TYR A 125 -26.35 8.93 -13.19
CA TYR A 125 -27.76 9.28 -13.15
C TYR A 125 -28.00 10.43 -12.16
N SER A 126 -28.53 11.54 -12.65
CA SER A 126 -28.91 12.67 -11.80
C SER A 126 -30.30 12.44 -11.22
N VAL A 127 -30.41 12.38 -9.91
CA VAL A 127 -31.68 12.25 -9.19
C VAL A 127 -32.52 13.53 -9.34
N ASP A 128 -31.85 14.71 -9.32
CA ASP A 128 -32.54 16.00 -9.40
C ASP A 128 -33.23 16.25 -10.75
N THR A 129 -32.56 15.82 -11.82
CA THR A 129 -33.08 16.03 -13.18
C THR A 129 -33.77 14.79 -13.79
N CYS A 130 -33.76 13.66 -13.05
CA CYS A 130 -34.25 12.36 -13.51
C CYS A 130 -33.68 11.96 -14.90
N SER A 131 -32.40 12.29 -15.14
CA SER A 131 -31.76 12.11 -16.43
C SER A 131 -30.30 11.68 -16.28
N ARG A 132 -29.59 11.56 -17.42
CA ARG A 132 -28.16 11.23 -17.40
C ARG A 132 -27.35 12.33 -16.69
N GLY A 133 -26.67 11.95 -15.64
CA GLY A 133 -25.71 12.77 -14.91
C GLY A 133 -24.24 12.48 -15.30
N SER A 134 -23.32 13.06 -14.53
CA SER A 134 -21.88 12.90 -14.72
C SER A 134 -21.23 12.33 -13.47
N ARG A 135 -20.43 11.26 -13.62
CA ARG A 135 -19.64 10.71 -12.51
C ARG A 135 -18.59 11.67 -11.97
N LYS A 136 -18.22 12.70 -12.73
CA LYS A 136 -17.24 13.71 -12.33
C LYS A 136 -17.73 14.54 -11.14
N GLU A 137 -19.04 14.67 -10.96
CA GLU A 137 -19.66 15.53 -9.95
C GLU A 137 -19.58 14.95 -8.52
N HIS A 138 -19.50 13.63 -8.35
CA HIS A 138 -19.64 12.99 -7.03
C HIS A 138 -18.62 13.44 -5.98
N ALA A 139 -17.35 13.67 -6.36
CA ALA A 139 -16.32 14.14 -5.43
C ALA A 139 -15.89 15.58 -5.69
N ALA A 140 -16.13 16.15 -6.88
CA ALA A 140 -15.61 17.45 -7.30
C ALA A 140 -16.05 18.58 -6.36
N GLN A 141 -17.31 18.62 -5.95
CA GLN A 141 -17.83 19.65 -5.05
C GLN A 141 -17.13 19.59 -3.67
N LEU A 142 -16.94 18.42 -3.10
CA LEU A 142 -16.27 18.25 -1.80
C LEU A 142 -14.81 18.67 -1.90
N ILE A 143 -14.10 18.27 -2.97
CA ILE A 143 -12.71 18.67 -3.20
C ILE A 143 -12.61 20.20 -3.29
N ARG A 144 -13.47 20.86 -4.09
CA ARG A 144 -13.50 22.33 -4.18
C ARG A 144 -13.72 22.98 -2.82
N SER A 145 -14.66 22.47 -2.02
CA SER A 145 -14.98 23.00 -0.70
C SER A 145 -13.81 22.86 0.29
N LEU A 146 -13.06 21.75 0.19
CA LEU A 146 -11.94 21.48 1.09
C LEU A 146 -10.64 22.17 0.67
N THR A 147 -10.45 22.41 -0.64
CA THR A 147 -9.16 22.91 -1.16
C THR A 147 -9.21 24.37 -1.61
N GLY A 148 -10.40 24.92 -1.88
CA GLY A 148 -10.57 26.24 -2.48
C GLY A 148 -10.34 26.29 -4.00
N ALA A 149 -10.10 25.14 -4.65
CA ALA A 149 -9.93 25.06 -6.11
C ALA A 149 -11.23 25.45 -6.85
N GLU A 150 -11.09 26.05 -8.04
CA GLU A 150 -12.25 26.44 -8.86
C GLU A 150 -12.99 25.21 -9.41
N ASP A 151 -12.26 24.15 -9.75
CA ASP A 151 -12.82 22.88 -10.21
C ASP A 151 -11.93 21.68 -9.84
N ALA A 152 -12.47 20.47 -9.93
CA ALA A 152 -11.73 19.23 -9.64
C ALA A 152 -12.19 18.07 -10.51
N LEU A 153 -11.29 17.14 -10.79
CA LEU A 153 -11.51 15.95 -11.59
C LEU A 153 -10.82 14.74 -10.92
N VAL A 154 -11.50 13.61 -10.88
CA VAL A 154 -10.96 12.37 -10.31
C VAL A 154 -10.66 11.37 -11.42
N VAL A 155 -9.46 10.80 -11.38
CA VAL A 155 -8.97 9.72 -12.26
C VAL A 155 -8.51 8.52 -11.44
N ASN A 156 -8.09 7.45 -12.10
CA ASN A 156 -7.79 6.16 -11.47
C ASN A 156 -6.66 6.19 -10.42
N ASN A 157 -5.63 6.99 -10.65
CA ASN A 157 -4.48 7.17 -9.75
C ASN A 157 -3.72 8.44 -10.15
N ASN A 158 -2.76 8.85 -9.35
CA ASN A 158 -2.03 10.10 -9.58
C ASN A 158 -1.13 10.04 -10.83
N ALA A 159 -0.57 8.88 -11.19
CA ALA A 159 0.16 8.72 -12.45
C ALA A 159 -0.73 9.02 -13.67
N ALA A 160 -2.01 8.58 -13.61
CA ALA A 160 -3.01 8.92 -14.62
C ALA A 160 -3.35 10.41 -14.62
N ALA A 161 -3.33 11.09 -13.46
CA ALA A 161 -3.52 12.53 -13.37
C ALA A 161 -2.38 13.28 -14.07
N VAL A 162 -1.13 12.94 -13.76
CA VAL A 162 0.04 13.55 -14.41
C VAL A 162 0.02 13.33 -15.93
N LEU A 163 -0.21 12.09 -16.38
CA LEU A 163 -0.34 11.77 -17.80
C LEU A 163 -1.42 12.59 -18.49
N LEU A 164 -2.60 12.71 -17.87
CA LEU A 164 -3.75 13.42 -18.45
C LEU A 164 -3.49 14.93 -18.54
N VAL A 165 -2.94 15.54 -17.48
CA VAL A 165 -2.60 16.97 -17.46
C VAL A 165 -1.59 17.29 -18.56
N LEU A 166 -0.49 16.53 -18.63
CA LEU A 166 0.56 16.73 -19.63
C LEU A 166 0.05 16.51 -21.08
N ALA A 167 -0.72 15.42 -21.31
CA ALA A 167 -1.29 15.14 -22.61
C ALA A 167 -2.31 16.20 -23.05
N THR A 168 -3.01 16.84 -22.10
CA THR A 168 -4.01 17.87 -22.42
C THR A 168 -3.38 19.21 -22.71
N HIS A 169 -2.38 19.62 -21.93
CA HIS A 169 -1.90 21.00 -21.92
C HIS A 169 -0.48 21.18 -22.50
N ALA A 170 0.27 20.08 -22.68
CA ALA A 170 1.67 20.15 -23.08
C ALA A 170 2.05 19.16 -24.22
N ALA A 171 1.11 18.48 -24.85
CA ALA A 171 1.41 17.57 -25.97
C ALA A 171 2.14 18.30 -27.11
N GLY A 172 3.34 17.80 -27.48
CA GLY A 172 4.21 18.40 -28.50
C GLY A 172 4.98 19.65 -28.05
N LYS A 173 4.76 20.12 -26.82
CA LYS A 173 5.36 21.31 -26.22
C LYS A 173 6.41 20.95 -25.15
N GLU A 174 7.20 21.94 -24.77
CA GLU A 174 8.21 21.82 -23.74
C GLU A 174 7.61 22.01 -22.34
N VAL A 175 8.06 21.17 -21.40
CA VAL A 175 7.74 21.25 -19.97
C VAL A 175 9.05 21.30 -19.19
N ILE A 176 9.23 22.35 -18.40
CA ILE A 176 10.43 22.58 -17.62
C ILE A 176 10.30 21.90 -16.26
N VAL A 177 11.30 21.09 -15.87
CA VAL A 177 11.34 20.35 -14.60
C VAL A 177 12.74 20.44 -14.00
N SER A 178 12.85 20.59 -12.68
CA SER A 178 14.13 20.49 -11.99
C SER A 178 14.71 19.08 -12.06
N ARG A 179 16.02 18.95 -12.30
CA ARG A 179 16.72 17.64 -12.23
C ARG A 179 16.59 16.97 -10.86
N GLY A 180 16.52 17.75 -9.78
CA GLY A 180 16.28 17.25 -8.44
C GLY A 180 14.88 16.64 -8.23
N GLU A 181 13.94 16.86 -9.15
CA GLU A 181 12.55 16.41 -9.08
C GLU A 181 12.24 15.26 -10.06
N LEU A 182 13.24 14.76 -10.81
CA LEU A 182 13.07 13.63 -11.73
C LEU A 182 13.08 12.31 -10.95
N VAL A 183 11.96 12.03 -10.29
CA VAL A 183 11.82 10.89 -9.37
C VAL A 183 11.50 9.58 -10.08
N GLU A 184 11.93 8.46 -9.47
CA GLU A 184 11.41 7.12 -9.72
C GLU A 184 10.67 6.64 -8.47
N ILE A 185 9.39 6.28 -8.62
CA ILE A 185 8.51 5.84 -7.53
C ILE A 185 7.97 4.44 -7.82
N GLY A 186 7.96 3.57 -6.81
CA GLY A 186 7.19 2.32 -6.74
C GLY A 186 7.15 1.47 -8.00
N GLY A 187 8.25 0.80 -8.35
CA GLY A 187 8.23 -0.22 -9.41
C GLY A 187 8.33 0.31 -10.84
N SER A 188 9.13 1.36 -11.06
CA SER A 188 9.49 1.91 -12.38
C SER A 188 8.60 3.06 -12.90
N PHE A 189 7.82 3.72 -12.06
CA PHE A 189 7.19 4.98 -12.45
C PHE A 189 8.25 6.09 -12.44
N ARG A 190 8.58 6.61 -13.62
CA ARG A 190 9.55 7.71 -13.82
C ARG A 190 8.87 8.89 -14.47
N ILE A 191 9.09 10.08 -13.94
CA ILE A 191 8.54 11.32 -14.53
C ILE A 191 8.92 11.49 -16.00
N PRO A 192 10.18 11.28 -16.43
CA PRO A 192 10.54 11.37 -17.85
C PRO A 192 9.76 10.42 -18.75
N ASP A 193 9.49 9.19 -18.30
CA ASP A 193 8.77 8.20 -19.09
C ASP A 193 7.28 8.58 -19.25
N VAL A 194 6.68 9.13 -18.20
CA VAL A 194 5.29 9.64 -18.26
C VAL A 194 5.19 10.86 -19.17
N MET A 195 6.17 11.76 -19.10
CA MET A 195 6.24 12.93 -20.00
C MET A 195 6.35 12.47 -21.46
N ALA A 196 7.25 11.55 -21.77
CA ALA A 196 7.39 10.98 -23.11
C ALA A 196 6.09 10.33 -23.58
N ALA A 197 5.41 9.55 -22.71
CA ALA A 197 4.12 8.90 -23.01
C ALA A 197 2.98 9.91 -23.24
N SER A 198 3.03 11.09 -22.60
CA SER A 198 2.05 12.17 -22.79
C SER A 198 2.25 12.96 -24.08
N GLY A 199 3.40 12.80 -24.74
CA GLY A 199 3.82 13.59 -25.88
C GLY A 199 4.45 14.94 -25.50
N ALA A 200 4.66 15.25 -24.23
CA ALA A 200 5.36 16.43 -23.77
C ALA A 200 6.88 16.26 -23.95
N LYS A 201 7.59 17.36 -24.15
CA LYS A 201 9.04 17.40 -24.29
C LYS A 201 9.65 17.86 -22.96
N LEU A 202 10.45 17.01 -22.34
CA LEU A 202 11.15 17.34 -21.10
C LEU A 202 12.28 18.34 -21.34
N VAL A 203 12.30 19.42 -20.57
CA VAL A 203 13.40 20.38 -20.45
C VAL A 203 13.89 20.38 -19.01
N GLU A 204 15.07 19.82 -18.79
CA GLU A 204 15.66 19.69 -17.45
C GLU A 204 16.47 20.93 -17.09
N VAL A 205 16.29 21.43 -15.85
CA VAL A 205 17.02 22.59 -15.34
C VAL A 205 17.75 22.31 -14.04
N GLY A 206 18.77 23.15 -13.75
CA GLY A 206 19.55 23.07 -12.54
C GLY A 206 20.46 21.84 -12.45
N ALA A 207 20.86 21.50 -11.25
CA ALA A 207 21.59 20.29 -10.89
C ALA A 207 20.74 19.41 -9.95
N THR A 208 21.20 18.19 -9.66
CA THR A 208 20.47 17.24 -8.80
C THR A 208 20.10 17.82 -7.44
N ASN A 209 21.00 18.63 -6.84
CA ASN A 209 20.84 19.15 -5.48
C ASN A 209 20.61 20.65 -5.43
N ARG A 210 20.68 21.38 -6.54
CA ARG A 210 20.47 22.83 -6.56
C ARG A 210 19.84 23.29 -7.87
N THR A 211 18.72 23.98 -7.75
CA THR A 211 18.04 24.63 -8.86
C THR A 211 17.60 26.02 -8.42
N HIS A 212 17.97 27.04 -9.22
CA HIS A 212 17.67 28.44 -8.97
C HIS A 212 16.53 28.89 -9.91
N LEU A 213 15.83 29.94 -9.54
CA LEU A 213 14.77 30.52 -10.37
C LEU A 213 15.29 30.94 -11.78
N ALA A 214 16.52 31.43 -11.84
CA ALA A 214 17.18 31.81 -13.11
C ALA A 214 17.40 30.61 -14.05
N ASP A 215 17.56 29.39 -13.51
CA ASP A 215 17.72 28.19 -14.34
C ASP A 215 16.45 27.88 -15.13
N TYR A 216 15.28 28.12 -14.52
CA TYR A 216 13.99 28.00 -15.22
C TYR A 216 13.81 29.11 -16.26
N GLU A 217 14.09 30.38 -15.89
CA GLU A 217 13.85 31.54 -16.77
C GLU A 217 14.70 31.49 -18.04
N GLN A 218 15.97 31.04 -17.96
CA GLN A 218 16.89 30.98 -19.07
C GLN A 218 16.51 30.00 -20.19
N VAL A 219 15.72 28.97 -19.90
CA VAL A 219 15.35 27.92 -20.86
C VAL A 219 13.96 28.11 -21.46
N ILE A 220 13.25 29.17 -21.07
CA ILE A 220 11.90 29.45 -21.61
C ILE A 220 12.02 29.80 -23.08
N THR A 221 11.27 29.11 -23.94
CA THR A 221 11.18 29.32 -25.37
C THR A 221 9.73 29.55 -25.81
N PRO A 222 9.43 29.95 -27.04
CA PRO A 222 8.05 29.99 -27.57
C PRO A 222 7.36 28.61 -27.61
N ASP A 223 8.11 27.52 -27.52
CA ASP A 223 7.58 26.17 -27.47
C ASP A 223 7.28 25.71 -26.06
N THR A 224 7.71 26.43 -25.03
CA THR A 224 7.43 26.11 -23.62
C THR A 224 5.92 26.32 -23.32
N ALA A 225 5.30 25.33 -22.71
CA ALA A 225 3.90 25.39 -22.29
C ALA A 225 3.72 25.46 -20.77
N MET A 226 4.64 24.86 -20.01
CA MET A 226 4.42 24.60 -18.59
C MET A 226 5.73 24.52 -17.81
N ILE A 227 5.70 24.98 -16.56
CA ILE A 227 6.64 24.60 -15.52
C ILE A 227 5.96 23.54 -14.66
N LEU A 228 6.59 22.38 -14.49
CA LEU A 228 6.14 21.29 -13.64
C LEU A 228 7.04 21.18 -12.43
N LYS A 229 6.44 21.24 -11.23
CA LYS A 229 7.10 20.87 -9.97
C LYS A 229 6.63 19.51 -9.53
N VAL A 230 7.57 18.62 -9.18
CA VAL A 230 7.27 17.28 -8.68
C VAL A 230 7.82 17.13 -7.28
N HIS A 231 6.94 16.86 -6.33
CA HIS A 231 7.34 16.65 -4.93
C HIS A 231 8.15 15.34 -4.80
N PRO A 232 9.38 15.37 -4.23
CA PRO A 232 10.23 14.20 -4.02
C PRO A 232 9.69 13.37 -2.85
N SER A 233 8.65 12.58 -3.11
CA SER A 233 7.82 11.90 -2.11
C SER A 233 8.49 10.68 -1.44
N ASN A 234 9.60 10.16 -1.98
CA ASN A 234 10.25 8.93 -1.53
C ASN A 234 11.74 9.08 -1.18
N TYR A 235 12.31 10.27 -1.33
CA TYR A 235 13.66 10.59 -0.92
C TYR A 235 13.77 12.05 -0.46
N ARG A 236 14.88 12.39 0.17
CA ARG A 236 15.26 13.76 0.51
C ARG A 236 16.74 13.98 0.22
N ILE A 237 17.07 15.15 -0.31
CA ILE A 237 18.46 15.58 -0.48
C ILE A 237 18.85 16.37 0.76
N GLU A 238 19.90 15.94 1.45
CA GLU A 238 20.42 16.60 2.64
C GLU A 238 21.79 17.28 2.34
N GLY A 239 22.09 18.36 3.03
CA GLY A 239 23.32 19.12 2.88
C GLY A 239 23.15 20.34 1.99
N PHE A 240 24.03 20.54 1.00
CA PHE A 240 23.97 21.66 0.06
C PHE A 240 22.82 21.47 -0.94
N HIS A 241 21.61 21.74 -0.48
CA HIS A 241 20.39 21.62 -1.27
C HIS A 241 19.70 22.99 -1.38
N GLU A 242 19.16 23.28 -2.57
CA GLU A 242 18.35 24.46 -2.85
C GLU A 242 17.31 24.12 -3.92
N GLU A 243 16.07 24.45 -3.65
CA GLU A 243 14.94 24.31 -4.56
C GLU A 243 14.13 25.61 -4.63
N VAL A 244 13.38 25.78 -5.70
CA VAL A 244 12.50 26.94 -5.87
C VAL A 244 11.10 26.62 -5.35
N GLY A 245 10.55 27.51 -4.54
CA GLY A 245 9.22 27.37 -3.97
C GLY A 245 8.10 27.47 -5.01
N SER A 246 6.97 26.77 -4.76
CA SER A 246 5.84 26.74 -5.70
C SER A 246 5.29 28.14 -6.02
N ARG A 247 5.24 29.03 -5.04
CA ARG A 247 4.81 30.44 -5.26
C ARG A 247 5.72 31.21 -6.21
N GLU A 248 7.02 31.04 -6.10
CA GLU A 248 7.99 31.71 -6.98
C GLU A 248 7.92 31.18 -8.41
N LEU A 249 7.76 29.83 -8.56
CA LEU A 249 7.59 29.19 -9.86
C LEU A 249 6.25 29.59 -10.51
N ALA A 250 5.16 29.69 -9.75
CA ALA A 250 3.88 30.18 -10.24
C ALA A 250 4.02 31.62 -10.78
N ALA A 251 4.65 32.50 -10.00
CA ALA A 251 4.88 33.88 -10.43
C ALA A 251 5.75 33.97 -11.69
N LEU A 252 6.80 33.14 -11.82
CA LEU A 252 7.62 33.08 -13.01
C LEU A 252 6.81 32.56 -14.21
N ALA A 253 6.07 31.50 -14.07
CA ALA A 253 5.24 30.93 -15.13
C ALA A 253 4.25 31.96 -15.66
N HIS A 254 3.50 32.63 -14.78
CA HIS A 254 2.52 33.65 -15.15
C HIS A 254 3.15 34.89 -15.79
N LYS A 255 4.37 35.27 -15.39
CA LYS A 255 5.13 36.37 -16.03
C LYS A 255 5.38 36.09 -17.52
N HIS A 256 5.51 34.81 -17.90
CA HIS A 256 5.78 34.35 -19.25
C HIS A 256 4.58 33.70 -19.97
N ASP A 257 3.35 33.87 -19.45
CA ASP A 257 2.13 33.26 -19.97
C ASP A 257 2.17 31.73 -20.04
N LEU A 258 2.93 31.09 -19.12
CA LEU A 258 3.04 29.64 -18.99
C LEU A 258 2.11 29.12 -17.90
N LEU A 259 1.77 27.84 -17.98
CA LEU A 259 1.05 27.14 -16.90
C LEU A 259 2.04 26.71 -15.81
N PHE A 260 1.60 26.76 -14.56
CA PHE A 260 2.30 26.13 -13.45
C PHE A 260 1.49 24.95 -12.89
N TYR A 261 2.09 23.77 -12.96
CA TYR A 261 1.48 22.53 -12.47
C TYR A 261 2.35 21.91 -11.37
N GLU A 262 1.74 21.53 -10.26
CA GLU A 262 2.39 20.79 -9.17
C GLU A 262 1.85 19.39 -9.03
N ASP A 263 2.71 18.39 -9.18
CA ASP A 263 2.47 17.03 -8.76
C ASP A 263 2.89 16.88 -7.28
N GLN A 264 1.95 17.13 -6.37
CA GLN A 264 2.18 17.05 -4.94
C GLN A 264 2.30 15.60 -4.46
N GLY A 265 1.53 14.69 -5.05
CA GLY A 265 1.58 13.25 -4.77
C GLY A 265 0.98 12.80 -3.45
N SER A 266 1.18 13.47 -2.33
CA SER A 266 0.78 13.00 -0.98
C SER A 266 -0.69 13.17 -0.63
N GLY A 267 -1.30 14.29 -1.05
CA GLY A 267 -2.72 14.59 -0.82
C GLY A 267 -3.06 14.98 0.63
N ALA A 268 -2.14 15.62 1.35
CA ALA A 268 -2.42 16.15 2.67
C ALA A 268 -3.46 17.30 2.60
N LEU A 269 -4.60 17.15 3.28
CA LEU A 269 -5.66 18.18 3.31
C LEU A 269 -5.62 19.05 4.56
N LEU A 270 -5.14 18.54 5.68
CA LEU A 270 -5.11 19.24 6.95
C LEU A 270 -3.67 19.58 7.34
N PRO A 271 -3.41 20.78 7.89
CA PRO A 271 -2.12 21.09 8.47
C PRO A 271 -1.88 20.24 9.72
N ASP A 272 -0.68 19.70 9.85
CA ASP A 272 -0.25 18.91 11.00
C ASP A 272 1.25 19.17 11.27
N ASP A 273 1.67 19.09 12.53
CA ASP A 273 3.08 19.25 12.93
C ASP A 273 4.00 18.23 12.22
N ILE A 274 3.47 17.07 11.86
CA ILE A 274 4.20 16.03 11.12
C ILE A 274 4.53 16.50 9.71
N LEU A 275 3.59 17.18 9.03
CA LEU A 275 3.80 17.77 7.71
C LEU A 275 4.86 18.85 7.77
N VAL A 276 4.77 19.73 8.77
CA VAL A 276 5.75 20.82 8.99
C VAL A 276 7.15 20.25 9.20
N ARG A 277 7.30 19.21 10.03
CA ARG A 277 8.58 18.53 10.25
C ARG A 277 9.12 17.85 9.00
N GLY A 278 8.24 17.33 8.16
CA GLY A 278 8.58 16.70 6.87
C GLY A 278 8.85 17.68 5.75
N GLY A 279 8.55 18.97 5.94
CA GLY A 279 8.64 19.99 4.90
C GLY A 279 7.59 19.81 3.81
N GLU A 280 6.42 19.25 4.15
CA GLU A 280 5.34 18.97 3.20
C GLU A 280 4.21 20.01 3.36
N GLU A 281 3.79 20.56 2.22
CA GLU A 281 2.66 21.51 2.19
C GLU A 281 1.33 20.76 2.04
N THR A 282 0.25 21.38 2.51
CA THR A 282 -1.09 20.85 2.28
C THR A 282 -1.60 21.22 0.88
N THR A 283 -2.45 20.37 0.30
CA THR A 283 -3.08 20.65 -1.00
C THR A 283 -3.85 21.99 -1.02
N PRO A 284 -4.60 22.40 0.03
CA PRO A 284 -5.19 23.74 0.10
C PRO A 284 -4.15 24.87 0.08
N ALA A 285 -2.98 24.67 0.70
CA ALA A 285 -1.90 25.65 0.66
C ALA A 285 -1.34 25.83 -0.75
N SER A 286 -1.07 24.73 -1.46
CA SER A 286 -0.66 24.75 -2.87
C SER A 286 -1.68 25.48 -3.74
N VAL A 287 -2.98 25.15 -3.63
CA VAL A 287 -4.05 25.84 -4.38
C VAL A 287 -4.05 27.35 -4.08
N SER A 288 -3.92 27.75 -2.81
CA SER A 288 -3.92 29.17 -2.39
C SER A 288 -2.66 29.93 -2.81
N ALA A 289 -1.57 29.23 -3.13
CA ALA A 289 -0.34 29.84 -3.63
C ALA A 289 -0.44 30.36 -5.09
N GLY A 290 -1.58 30.12 -5.76
CA GLY A 290 -1.87 30.61 -7.09
C GLY A 290 -1.45 29.65 -8.21
N LEU A 291 -1.39 28.34 -7.93
CA LEU A 291 -1.08 27.34 -8.93
C LEU A 291 -2.24 27.16 -9.92
N ASP A 292 -1.92 26.90 -11.19
CA ASP A 292 -2.94 26.66 -12.22
C ASP A 292 -3.55 25.25 -12.05
N LEU A 293 -2.72 24.26 -11.78
CA LEU A 293 -3.14 22.87 -11.54
C LEU A 293 -2.31 22.24 -10.41
N VAL A 294 -2.96 21.42 -9.62
CA VAL A 294 -2.34 20.56 -8.60
C VAL A 294 -2.89 19.14 -8.77
N SER A 295 -2.05 18.12 -8.61
CA SER A 295 -2.52 16.75 -8.51
C SER A 295 -2.00 16.02 -7.29
N CYS A 296 -2.80 15.07 -6.79
CA CYS A 296 -2.42 14.24 -5.65
C CYS A 296 -3.07 12.85 -5.67
N SER A 297 -2.56 11.95 -4.82
CA SER A 297 -3.09 10.60 -4.61
C SER A 297 -4.14 10.56 -3.52
N GLY A 298 -5.21 9.78 -3.73
CA GLY A 298 -6.24 9.57 -2.70
C GLY A 298 -5.83 8.57 -1.61
N ASP A 299 -4.96 7.62 -1.91
CA ASP A 299 -4.60 6.48 -1.06
C ASP A 299 -3.31 6.67 -0.24
N LYS A 300 -2.87 7.93 -0.08
CA LYS A 300 -1.75 8.31 0.77
C LYS A 300 -2.23 9.10 1.99
N LEU A 301 -1.73 10.32 2.23
CA LEU A 301 -2.09 11.14 3.40
C LEU A 301 -3.56 11.55 3.43
N LEU A 302 -4.22 11.62 2.26
CA LEU A 302 -5.67 11.82 2.21
C LEU A 302 -6.44 10.67 2.88
N GLY A 303 -5.92 9.45 2.87
CA GLY A 303 -6.50 8.30 3.58
C GLY A 303 -7.74 7.70 2.92
N ALA A 304 -7.92 7.90 1.62
CA ALA A 304 -9.03 7.36 0.84
C ALA A 304 -8.61 6.14 -0.02
N ALA A 305 -9.47 5.73 -0.94
CA ALA A 305 -9.12 4.74 -1.96
C ALA A 305 -8.12 5.30 -2.98
N GLN A 306 -7.45 4.39 -3.70
CA GLN A 306 -6.61 4.78 -4.83
C GLN A 306 -7.40 5.62 -5.82
N ALA A 307 -6.94 6.85 -6.03
CA ALA A 307 -7.45 7.82 -6.99
C ALA A 307 -6.34 8.82 -7.30
N GLY A 308 -6.41 9.43 -8.48
CA GLY A 308 -5.70 10.67 -8.80
C GLY A 308 -6.70 11.81 -8.78
N ILE A 309 -6.35 12.88 -8.12
CA ILE A 309 -7.19 14.07 -8.00
C ILE A 309 -6.48 15.21 -8.71
N ILE A 310 -7.09 15.78 -9.73
CA ILE A 310 -6.64 16.98 -10.44
C ILE A 310 -7.54 18.12 -9.98
N MET A 311 -6.96 19.24 -9.56
CA MET A 311 -7.71 20.41 -9.11
C MET A 311 -6.98 21.70 -9.49
N GLY A 312 -7.73 22.81 -9.59
CA GLY A 312 -7.18 24.11 -9.94
C GLY A 312 -8.16 24.93 -10.75
N ARG A 313 -7.65 25.64 -11.74
CA ARG A 313 -8.45 26.49 -12.64
C ARG A 313 -9.47 25.67 -13.41
N ARG A 314 -10.69 26.19 -13.46
CA ARG A 314 -11.86 25.51 -14.07
C ARG A 314 -11.66 25.18 -15.54
N ASP A 315 -11.18 26.13 -16.35
CA ASP A 315 -10.94 25.94 -17.77
C ASP A 315 -9.98 24.79 -18.05
N LEU A 316 -8.90 24.68 -17.27
CA LEU A 316 -7.88 23.64 -17.41
C LEU A 316 -8.39 22.26 -16.96
N VAL A 317 -9.08 22.21 -15.81
CA VAL A 317 -9.68 20.96 -15.30
C VAL A 317 -10.74 20.43 -16.27
N GLN A 318 -11.58 21.31 -16.83
CA GLN A 318 -12.60 20.91 -17.81
C GLN A 318 -11.97 20.42 -19.12
N ALA A 319 -10.86 21.01 -19.58
CA ALA A 319 -10.10 20.53 -20.73
C ALA A 319 -9.58 19.10 -20.49
N CYS A 320 -8.99 18.83 -19.32
CA CYS A 320 -8.62 17.46 -18.92
C CYS A 320 -9.83 16.51 -18.94
N GLY A 321 -10.97 16.96 -18.43
CA GLY A 321 -12.22 16.20 -18.42
C GLY A 321 -12.82 15.91 -19.82
N ALA A 322 -12.49 16.72 -20.81
CA ALA A 322 -12.92 16.55 -22.22
C ALA A 322 -11.95 15.71 -23.05
N HIS A 323 -10.71 15.52 -22.57
CA HIS A 323 -9.67 14.79 -23.30
C HIS A 323 -10.06 13.31 -23.51
N PRO A 324 -9.80 12.70 -24.69
CA PRO A 324 -10.16 11.31 -24.98
C PRO A 324 -9.59 10.28 -23.97
N LEU A 325 -8.39 10.50 -23.43
CA LEU A 325 -7.79 9.66 -22.41
C LEU A 325 -8.65 9.55 -21.14
N MET A 326 -9.49 10.55 -20.83
CA MET A 326 -10.37 10.50 -19.67
C MET A 326 -11.28 9.27 -19.69
N ARG A 327 -11.66 8.77 -20.87
CA ARG A 327 -12.46 7.55 -21.00
C ARG A 327 -11.73 6.31 -20.46
N ALA A 328 -10.42 6.22 -20.66
CA ALA A 328 -9.58 5.13 -20.20
C ALA A 328 -9.17 5.29 -18.71
N LEU A 329 -9.02 6.55 -18.26
CA LEU A 329 -8.48 6.87 -16.93
C LEU A 329 -9.56 7.10 -15.85
N ARG A 330 -10.85 7.02 -16.18
CA ARG A 330 -11.95 7.31 -15.25
C ARG A 330 -12.07 6.27 -14.13
N PRO A 331 -12.34 6.68 -12.88
CA PRO A 331 -12.52 5.75 -11.77
C PRO A 331 -13.85 4.99 -11.84
N GLY A 332 -13.89 3.82 -11.21
CA GLY A 332 -15.10 3.04 -11.00
C GLY A 332 -15.93 3.55 -9.81
N LYS A 333 -17.18 3.03 -9.68
CA LYS A 333 -18.11 3.42 -8.62
C LYS A 333 -17.57 3.14 -7.22
N LEU A 334 -16.77 2.09 -7.03
CA LEU A 334 -16.25 1.70 -5.71
C LEU A 334 -15.20 2.72 -5.21
N ALA A 335 -14.27 3.13 -6.09
CA ALA A 335 -13.27 4.12 -5.75
C ALA A 335 -13.91 5.50 -5.48
N LEU A 336 -14.88 5.91 -6.30
CA LEU A 336 -15.60 7.18 -6.10
C LEU A 336 -16.40 7.18 -4.79
N SER A 337 -17.09 6.09 -4.46
CA SER A 337 -17.85 5.96 -3.21
C SER A 337 -16.93 6.04 -1.99
N ALA A 338 -15.78 5.36 -2.02
CA ALA A 338 -14.80 5.44 -0.94
C ALA A 338 -14.23 6.84 -0.79
N LEU A 339 -13.85 7.47 -1.91
CA LEU A 339 -13.30 8.83 -1.90
C LEU A 339 -14.34 9.84 -1.38
N GLU A 340 -15.55 9.81 -1.89
CA GLU A 340 -16.63 10.69 -1.46
C GLU A 340 -16.90 10.56 0.05
N ALA A 341 -17.03 9.33 0.56
CA ALA A 341 -17.25 9.08 1.97
C ALA A 341 -16.10 9.58 2.85
N THR A 342 -14.84 9.41 2.41
CA THR A 342 -13.67 9.94 3.12
C THR A 342 -13.66 11.48 3.13
N LEU A 343 -13.94 12.13 1.99
CA LEU A 343 -13.99 13.60 1.91
C LEU A 343 -15.09 14.19 2.81
N ARG A 344 -16.21 13.48 2.99
CA ARG A 344 -17.26 13.89 3.95
C ARG A 344 -16.77 13.93 5.38
N ILE A 345 -15.90 12.98 5.80
CA ILE A 345 -15.29 13.00 7.13
C ILE A 345 -14.46 14.29 7.33
N TYR A 346 -13.73 14.74 6.31
CA TYR A 346 -13.01 16.02 6.37
C TYR A 346 -13.95 17.22 6.52
N MET A 347 -15.14 17.19 5.90
CA MET A 347 -16.16 18.23 6.04
C MET A 347 -16.71 18.32 7.47
N ASP A 348 -16.67 17.23 8.24
CA ASP A 348 -17.08 17.19 9.65
C ASP A 348 -16.02 17.82 10.59
N GLY A 349 -14.85 18.19 10.07
CA GLY A 349 -13.79 18.90 10.77
C GLY A 349 -12.54 18.08 11.05
N ALA A 350 -11.47 18.80 11.41
CA ALA A 350 -10.14 18.21 11.58
C ALA A 350 -10.08 17.15 12.69
N ASP A 351 -10.72 17.38 13.83
CA ASP A 351 -10.74 16.42 14.96
C ASP A 351 -11.42 15.11 14.56
N VAL A 352 -12.51 15.18 13.77
CA VAL A 352 -13.21 14.01 13.26
C VAL A 352 -12.34 13.27 12.26
N ALA A 353 -11.67 13.99 11.35
CA ALA A 353 -10.77 13.41 10.38
C ALA A 353 -9.59 12.68 11.04
N HIS A 354 -8.92 13.29 12.04
CA HIS A 354 -7.83 12.64 12.76
C HIS A 354 -8.26 11.40 13.57
N ARG A 355 -9.51 11.37 14.03
CA ARG A 355 -10.06 10.24 14.76
C ARG A 355 -10.45 9.08 13.82
N ASP A 356 -11.16 9.39 12.74
CA ASP A 356 -11.91 8.40 11.94
C ASP A 356 -11.19 7.96 10.66
N ILE A 357 -10.23 8.76 10.16
CA ILE A 357 -9.39 8.35 9.02
C ILE A 357 -8.16 7.60 9.55
N PRO A 358 -8.01 6.29 9.26
CA PRO A 358 -6.98 5.46 9.87
C PRO A 358 -5.56 5.98 9.68
N VAL A 359 -5.22 6.52 8.50
CA VAL A 359 -3.89 7.08 8.24
C VAL A 359 -3.60 8.25 9.17
N LEU A 360 -4.49 9.22 9.26
CA LEU A 360 -4.33 10.39 10.13
C LEU A 360 -4.27 9.97 11.61
N SER A 361 -5.17 9.09 12.02
CA SER A 361 -5.17 8.52 13.37
C SER A 361 -3.85 7.83 13.72
N MET A 362 -3.30 6.99 12.82
CA MET A 362 -2.02 6.31 13.06
C MET A 362 -0.84 7.27 13.12
N LEU A 363 -0.81 8.32 12.29
CA LEU A 363 0.26 9.31 12.29
C LEU A 363 0.30 10.10 13.60
N THR A 364 -0.87 10.45 14.15
CA THR A 364 -1.01 11.33 15.32
C THR A 364 -1.24 10.61 16.65
N LEU A 365 -1.16 9.25 16.69
CA LEU A 365 -1.37 8.48 17.91
C LEU A 365 -0.43 8.91 19.05
N PRO A 366 -0.98 9.36 20.21
CA PRO A 366 -0.17 9.68 21.38
C PRO A 366 0.60 8.47 21.93
N GLN A 367 1.81 8.69 22.44
CA GLN A 367 2.67 7.64 23.00
C GLN A 367 1.98 6.79 24.07
N ALA A 368 1.19 7.40 24.94
CA ALA A 368 0.42 6.68 25.96
C ALA A 368 -0.61 5.69 25.38
N HIS A 369 -1.13 5.94 24.17
CA HIS A 369 -2.01 5.00 23.46
C HIS A 369 -1.22 3.82 22.90
N LEU A 370 -0.05 4.07 22.33
CA LEU A 370 0.84 3.03 21.82
C LEU A 370 1.29 2.10 22.95
N GLU A 371 1.69 2.64 24.09
CA GLU A 371 2.03 1.84 25.26
C GLU A 371 0.88 0.95 25.76
N ARG A 372 -0.35 1.48 25.81
CA ARG A 372 -1.51 0.65 26.19
C ARG A 372 -1.77 -0.48 25.21
N ARG A 373 -1.65 -0.22 23.91
CA ARG A 373 -1.77 -1.25 22.87
C ARG A 373 -0.66 -2.29 22.99
N ALA A 374 0.58 -1.87 23.22
CA ALA A 374 1.71 -2.76 23.39
C ALA A 374 1.57 -3.67 24.63
N ARG A 375 1.13 -3.12 25.75
CA ARG A 375 0.82 -3.93 26.97
C ARG A 375 -0.28 -4.96 26.66
N LYS A 376 -1.36 -4.54 26.01
CA LYS A 376 -2.46 -5.44 25.63
C LYS A 376 -1.98 -6.58 24.73
N LEU A 377 -1.16 -6.27 23.72
CA LEU A 377 -0.60 -7.26 22.80
C LEU A 377 0.34 -8.22 23.52
N ARG A 378 1.31 -7.69 24.29
CA ARG A 378 2.26 -8.49 25.11
C ARG A 378 1.52 -9.44 26.04
N ASP A 379 0.57 -8.94 26.82
CA ASP A 379 -0.14 -9.73 27.82
C ASP A 379 -0.93 -10.88 27.18
N ARG A 380 -1.52 -10.65 25.99
CA ARG A 380 -2.17 -11.71 25.20
C ARG A 380 -1.19 -12.75 24.68
N MET A 381 -0.03 -12.31 24.17
CA MET A 381 1.02 -13.21 23.71
C MET A 381 1.53 -14.08 24.85
N VAL A 382 1.86 -13.49 26.02
CA VAL A 382 2.37 -14.21 27.19
C VAL A 382 1.33 -15.21 27.69
N ALA A 383 0.11 -14.78 27.96
CA ALA A 383 -0.97 -15.67 28.41
C ALA A 383 -1.26 -16.79 27.39
N GLY A 384 -1.18 -16.51 26.11
CA GLY A 384 -1.33 -17.51 25.04
C GLY A 384 -0.20 -18.55 25.03
N LEU A 385 1.05 -18.12 25.19
CA LEU A 385 2.22 -19.00 25.29
C LEU A 385 2.16 -19.90 26.52
N ASP A 386 1.77 -19.36 27.68
CA ASP A 386 1.56 -20.13 28.90
C ASP A 386 0.51 -21.23 28.70
N LYS A 387 -0.65 -20.85 28.16
CA LYS A 387 -1.74 -21.78 27.84
C LYS A 387 -1.35 -22.84 26.81
N ALA A 388 -0.48 -22.49 25.87
CA ALA A 388 0.03 -23.40 24.85
C ALA A 388 1.11 -24.35 25.36
N GLY A 389 1.61 -24.17 26.61
CA GLY A 389 2.65 -24.99 27.24
C GLY A 389 4.07 -24.65 26.74
N CYS A 390 4.30 -23.44 26.22
CA CYS A 390 5.60 -23.01 25.69
C CYS A 390 6.05 -21.61 26.21
N PRO A 391 5.96 -21.34 27.53
CA PRO A 391 6.24 -20.02 28.09
C PRO A 391 7.69 -19.57 27.95
N CYS A 392 8.63 -20.52 27.89
CA CYS A 392 10.06 -20.24 27.84
C CYS A 392 10.66 -20.25 26.42
N ALA A 393 9.87 -20.53 25.40
CA ALA A 393 10.37 -20.66 24.02
C ALA A 393 10.81 -19.34 23.42
N VAL A 394 10.14 -18.27 23.82
CA VAL A 394 10.44 -16.89 23.40
C VAL A 394 10.31 -15.95 24.60
N GLN A 395 11.07 -14.86 24.53
CA GLN A 395 10.94 -13.74 25.47
C GLN A 395 10.15 -12.64 24.78
N VAL A 396 9.10 -12.14 25.44
CA VAL A 396 8.21 -11.08 24.91
C VAL A 396 8.38 -9.84 25.78
N GLU A 397 8.86 -8.77 25.20
CA GLU A 397 9.15 -7.51 25.90
C GLU A 397 8.57 -6.30 25.15
N ILE A 398 8.35 -5.20 25.86
CA ILE A 398 7.94 -3.92 25.26
C ILE A 398 9.20 -3.09 25.07
N VAL A 399 9.37 -2.54 23.87
CA VAL A 399 10.51 -1.69 23.49
C VAL A 399 10.04 -0.40 22.83
N GLU A 400 10.80 0.66 23.06
CA GLU A 400 10.64 1.91 22.32
C GLU A 400 11.43 1.81 21.02
N GLU A 401 10.81 2.26 19.93
CA GLU A 401 11.34 2.16 18.57
C GLU A 401 10.87 3.37 17.75
N SER A 402 11.20 3.39 16.48
CA SER A 402 10.71 4.35 15.52
C SER A 402 9.88 3.69 14.42
N SER A 403 8.72 4.25 14.11
CA SER A 403 7.89 3.95 12.95
C SER A 403 8.13 4.97 11.84
N THR A 404 7.59 4.72 10.66
CA THR A 404 7.67 5.64 9.52
C THR A 404 6.30 5.88 8.88
N PRO A 405 6.05 7.08 8.31
CA PRO A 405 4.83 7.31 7.52
C PRO A 405 4.71 6.35 6.34
N GLY A 406 5.81 6.05 5.64
CA GLY A 406 5.84 5.10 4.53
C GLY A 406 6.17 5.73 3.18
N GLY A 407 6.17 4.92 2.13
CA GLY A 407 6.57 5.35 0.80
C GLY A 407 5.56 6.31 0.15
N GLY A 408 6.08 7.40 -0.40
CA GLY A 408 5.29 8.35 -1.16
C GLY A 408 4.82 9.59 -0.39
N SER A 409 5.29 9.77 0.86
CA SER A 409 5.14 11.00 1.63
C SER A 409 6.02 10.97 2.88
N LEU A 410 6.53 12.13 3.29
CA LEU A 410 7.31 12.33 4.53
C LEU A 410 8.50 11.36 4.69
N PRO A 411 9.41 11.25 3.69
CA PRO A 411 10.37 10.15 3.61
C PRO A 411 11.39 10.10 4.77
N THR A 412 11.62 11.21 5.46
CA THR A 412 12.59 11.31 6.58
C THR A 412 11.95 11.49 7.94
N VAL A 413 10.63 11.47 8.01
CA VAL A 413 9.91 11.64 9.27
C VAL A 413 9.92 10.33 10.05
N GLU A 414 10.48 10.38 11.25
CA GLU A 414 10.41 9.31 12.21
C GLU A 414 9.28 9.57 13.22
N LEU A 415 8.55 8.51 13.53
CA LEU A 415 7.42 8.54 14.45
C LEU A 415 7.79 7.71 15.69
N PRO A 416 8.04 8.32 16.86
CA PRO A 416 8.27 7.56 18.09
C PRO A 416 7.16 6.55 18.31
N THR A 417 7.50 5.28 18.52
CA THR A 417 6.53 4.19 18.67
C THR A 417 6.89 3.24 19.80
N THR A 418 5.94 2.38 20.13
CA THR A 418 6.14 1.26 21.06
C THR A 418 5.90 -0.04 20.32
N CYS A 419 6.83 -0.97 20.39
CA CYS A 419 6.74 -2.28 19.79
C CYS A 419 6.67 -3.37 20.88
N VAL A 420 6.06 -4.50 20.51
CA VAL A 420 6.27 -5.76 21.23
C VAL A 420 7.35 -6.53 20.50
N ALA A 421 8.50 -6.71 21.18
CA ALA A 421 9.65 -7.43 20.67
C ALA A 421 9.59 -8.89 21.12
N VAL A 422 9.80 -9.81 20.19
CA VAL A 422 9.85 -11.25 20.43
C VAL A 422 11.27 -11.72 20.12
N ARG A 423 12.00 -12.12 21.18
CA ARG A 423 13.33 -12.73 21.10
C ARG A 423 13.21 -14.24 21.25
N LEU A 424 13.89 -14.98 20.39
CA LEU A 424 13.89 -16.44 20.44
C LEU A 424 14.85 -16.93 21.53
N VAL A 425 14.40 -17.87 22.33
CA VAL A 425 15.19 -18.51 23.40
C VAL A 425 15.49 -19.97 23.05
N ASP A 426 14.53 -20.66 22.44
CA ASP A 426 14.69 -22.03 21.99
C ASP A 426 15.62 -22.10 20.76
N ALA A 427 16.61 -22.96 20.80
CA ALA A 427 17.61 -23.12 19.74
C ALA A 427 17.05 -23.70 18.42
N HIS A 428 15.86 -24.30 18.46
CA HIS A 428 15.17 -24.81 17.26
C HIS A 428 14.41 -23.72 16.49
N LEU A 429 14.24 -22.55 17.10
CA LEU A 429 13.57 -21.41 16.48
C LEU A 429 14.59 -20.51 15.76
N THR A 430 14.23 -20.07 14.55
CA THR A 430 14.96 -19.00 13.85
C THR A 430 14.02 -17.85 13.54
N VAL A 431 14.54 -16.62 13.53
CA VAL A 431 13.77 -15.41 13.23
C VAL A 431 13.10 -15.52 11.86
N ASP A 432 13.86 -15.97 10.85
CA ASP A 432 13.34 -16.12 9.48
C ASP A 432 12.26 -17.19 9.36
N ALA A 433 12.41 -18.34 10.04
CA ALA A 433 11.39 -19.38 10.03
C ALA A 433 10.11 -18.92 10.71
N LEU A 434 10.20 -18.26 11.87
CA LEU A 434 9.04 -17.75 12.60
C LEU A 434 8.35 -16.63 11.83
N LYS A 435 9.11 -15.69 11.26
CA LYS A 435 8.58 -14.63 10.41
C LYS A 435 7.88 -15.18 9.17
N ARG A 436 8.45 -16.20 8.54
CA ARG A 436 7.82 -16.89 7.40
C ARG A 436 6.51 -17.56 7.82
N SER A 437 6.50 -18.23 8.97
CA SER A 437 5.30 -18.89 9.52
C SER A 437 4.18 -17.89 9.82
N LEU A 438 4.48 -16.70 10.40
CA LEU A 438 3.51 -15.62 10.63
C LEU A 438 2.79 -15.18 9.35
N VAL A 439 3.45 -15.26 8.20
CA VAL A 439 2.90 -14.84 6.91
C VAL A 439 2.23 -15.99 6.16
N GLN A 440 2.82 -17.20 6.21
CA GLN A 440 2.46 -18.29 5.33
C GLN A 440 1.47 -19.28 5.92
N ASP A 441 1.46 -19.49 7.23
CA ASP A 441 0.75 -20.62 7.84
C ASP A 441 -0.71 -20.32 8.21
N PHE A 442 -1.17 -19.08 8.02
CA PHE A 442 -2.50 -18.63 8.43
C PHE A 442 -3.24 -17.91 7.32
N ASP A 443 -4.57 -17.90 7.40
CA ASP A 443 -5.43 -17.24 6.41
C ASP A 443 -5.23 -15.72 6.39
N THR A 444 -4.99 -15.13 7.56
CA THR A 444 -4.66 -13.71 7.71
C THR A 444 -3.16 -13.59 8.01
N PRO A 445 -2.32 -13.20 7.02
CA PRO A 445 -0.89 -12.95 7.24
C PRO A 445 -0.65 -11.86 8.28
N VAL A 446 0.35 -12.06 9.14
CA VAL A 446 0.85 -11.04 10.06
C VAL A 446 2.23 -10.60 9.59
N VAL A 447 2.31 -9.37 9.07
CA VAL A 447 3.55 -8.81 8.52
C VAL A 447 4.25 -8.00 9.59
N THR A 448 5.50 -8.39 9.92
CA THR A 448 6.32 -7.81 10.98
C THR A 448 7.65 -7.29 10.44
N ARG A 449 8.37 -6.51 11.23
CA ARG A 449 9.78 -6.16 10.94
C ARG A 449 10.73 -6.86 11.89
N THR A 450 12.02 -6.83 11.57
CA THR A 450 13.08 -7.41 12.41
C THR A 450 14.09 -6.34 12.77
N SER A 451 14.61 -6.40 14.00
CA SER A 451 15.70 -5.56 14.48
C SER A 451 16.49 -6.32 15.54
N HIS A 452 17.83 -6.35 15.41
CA HIS A 452 18.74 -6.98 16.37
C HIS A 452 18.32 -8.42 16.76
N ASP A 453 18.08 -9.28 15.76
CA ASP A 453 17.64 -10.68 15.92
C ASP A 453 16.33 -10.84 16.70
N ARG A 454 15.49 -9.83 16.73
CA ARG A 454 14.13 -9.85 17.31
C ARG A 454 13.09 -9.62 16.25
N ILE A 455 11.92 -10.21 16.40
CA ILE A 455 10.72 -9.87 15.62
C ILE A 455 10.00 -8.75 16.36
N LEU A 456 9.73 -7.66 15.67
CA LEU A 456 9.03 -6.50 16.20
C LEU A 456 7.60 -6.45 15.68
N PHE A 457 6.66 -6.37 16.60
CA PHE A 457 5.25 -6.08 16.33
C PHE A 457 5.00 -4.61 16.71
N ASP A 458 5.02 -3.74 15.73
CA ASP A 458 4.75 -2.33 15.94
C ASP A 458 3.23 -2.10 16.07
N VAL A 459 2.82 -1.55 17.21
CA VAL A 459 1.39 -1.41 17.53
C VAL A 459 0.74 -0.19 16.90
N ARG A 460 1.52 0.70 16.29
CA ARG A 460 1.01 1.89 15.58
C ARG A 460 0.08 1.52 14.44
N THR A 461 0.46 0.53 13.66
CA THR A 461 -0.26 0.12 12.44
C THR A 461 -1.28 -1.00 12.64
N LEU A 462 -1.51 -1.44 13.88
CA LEU A 462 -2.58 -2.37 14.19
C LEU A 462 -3.93 -1.64 14.20
N VAL A 463 -4.82 -1.96 13.26
CA VAL A 463 -6.12 -1.30 13.12
C VAL A 463 -7.15 -1.95 14.04
N GLY A 464 -7.12 -1.52 15.32
CA GLY A 464 -8.09 -1.98 16.31
C GLY A 464 -7.77 -3.30 17.02
N ASP A 465 -8.71 -3.75 17.83
CA ASP A 465 -8.54 -4.90 18.73
C ASP A 465 -8.45 -6.24 18.00
N ARG A 466 -9.06 -6.35 16.84
CA ARG A 466 -9.01 -7.57 16.02
C ARG A 466 -7.57 -7.87 15.54
N ASP A 467 -6.83 -6.85 15.13
CA ASP A 467 -5.45 -7.03 14.68
C ASP A 467 -4.54 -7.43 15.84
N ILE A 468 -4.76 -6.84 17.02
CA ILE A 468 -4.04 -7.22 18.25
C ILE A 468 -4.29 -8.70 18.60
N GLU A 469 -5.55 -9.13 18.51
CA GLU A 469 -5.90 -10.54 18.77
C GLU A 469 -5.29 -11.47 17.74
N THR A 470 -5.40 -11.13 16.45
CA THR A 470 -4.84 -11.94 15.36
C THR A 470 -3.32 -12.04 15.48
N ALA A 471 -2.64 -10.93 15.75
CA ALA A 471 -1.18 -10.93 15.93
C ALA A 471 -0.73 -11.84 17.10
N ALA A 472 -1.44 -11.76 18.24
CA ALA A 472 -1.12 -12.55 19.41
C ALA A 472 -1.37 -14.05 19.18
N THR A 473 -2.54 -14.42 18.67
CA THR A 473 -2.92 -15.83 18.45
C THR A 473 -2.06 -16.48 17.38
N THR A 474 -1.73 -15.74 16.33
CA THR A 474 -0.85 -16.22 15.25
C THR A 474 0.57 -16.48 15.76
N LEU A 475 1.16 -15.57 16.55
CA LEU A 475 2.48 -15.80 17.15
C LEU A 475 2.49 -17.06 18.00
N VAL A 476 1.52 -17.22 18.91
CA VAL A 476 1.43 -18.38 19.80
C VAL A 476 1.35 -19.68 19.00
N ALA A 477 0.53 -19.72 17.96
CA ALA A 477 0.38 -20.89 17.11
C ALA A 477 1.66 -21.21 16.32
N CYS A 478 2.39 -20.20 15.83
CA CYS A 478 3.68 -20.37 15.16
C CYS A 478 4.73 -20.97 16.11
N VAL A 479 4.87 -20.41 17.31
CA VAL A 479 5.82 -20.90 18.32
C VAL A 479 5.51 -22.34 18.71
N LYS A 480 4.23 -22.65 19.02
CA LYS A 480 3.80 -24.02 19.36
C LYS A 480 4.11 -25.01 18.24
N LYS A 481 3.85 -24.64 16.98
CA LYS A 481 4.11 -25.48 15.80
C LYS A 481 5.61 -25.75 15.62
N ALA A 482 6.43 -24.76 15.88
CA ALA A 482 7.88 -24.87 15.69
C ALA A 482 8.56 -25.75 16.75
N ILE A 483 8.07 -25.71 18.00
CA ILE A 483 8.61 -26.54 19.11
C ILE A 483 8.14 -28.00 19.02
N ALA A 484 6.97 -28.25 18.41
CA ALA A 484 6.43 -29.61 18.24
C ALA A 484 7.14 -30.41 17.13
N ARG A 485 8.03 -29.80 16.37
CA ARG A 485 8.86 -30.41 15.32
C ARG A 485 10.21 -30.86 15.86
#